data_ce03b93fd2793f8ebdb2e32ab86b7213
#
_entry.id   ce03b93fd2793f8ebdb2e32ab86b7213
#
_cell.length_a   1.000
_cell.length_b   1.000
_cell.length_c   1.000
_cell.angle_alpha   90.00
_cell.angle_beta   90.00
_cell.angle_gamma   90.00
#
_symmetry.space_group_name_H-M   'P 1'
#
loop_
_entity.id
_entity.type
_entity.pdbx_description
1 polymer ?
#
loop_
_entity_poly.entity_id
_entity_poly.type
_entity_poly.pdbx_seq_one_letter_code
_entity_poly.pdbx_strand_id
1 'polypeptide(L)'
;MKIKMLKVPENVIDVSYCNSPDWSAVKKSGVSAVIIRAGYYSNGFWKTDTKFHEHIKNAILHGLNIGIYCYIMSDTVEQARLEARYVLNVCKQYIPNINYPIFADMEHNKYCDKSKRELNTKILRAFCSEIERSGKYIAGIYLNPAFRSSYINYSSIKPYYNIWLAHWTDRKSAYIDDNTTMWQYGTANYNGVEIDSSYCYVDYPNLTKMFRRGG
;
A
#
# COMPACT_ATOMS: atom_id res chain seq x y z
N MET A 1 5.63 -17.57 8.29
CA MET A 1 5.58 -16.98 9.66
C MET A 1 4.15 -16.55 9.94
N LYS A 2 3.52 -16.95 11.06
CA LYS A 2 2.20 -16.43 11.42
C LYS A 2 2.34 -14.96 11.83
N ILE A 3 1.67 -14.09 11.09
CA ILE A 3 1.64 -12.65 11.41
C ILE A 3 0.84 -12.48 12.70
N LYS A 4 1.43 -11.82 13.69
CA LYS A 4 0.76 -11.52 14.96
C LYS A 4 -0.14 -10.30 14.76
N MET A 5 -1.45 -10.51 14.90
CA MET A 5 -2.42 -9.42 14.87
C MET A 5 -2.33 -8.56 16.12
N LEU A 6 -2.49 -7.26 15.97
CA LEU A 6 -2.59 -6.31 17.07
C LEU A 6 -3.91 -6.50 17.82
N LYS A 7 -3.89 -6.31 19.15
CA LYS A 7 -5.10 -6.33 19.98
C LYS A 7 -6.01 -5.14 19.68
N VAL A 8 -5.41 -3.98 19.40
CA VAL A 8 -6.08 -2.74 19.02
C VAL A 8 -5.49 -2.31 17.68
N PRO A 9 -6.32 -2.06 16.66
CA PRO A 9 -5.83 -1.61 15.36
C PRO A 9 -5.17 -0.24 15.46
N GLU A 10 -4.19 0.02 14.60
CA GLU A 10 -3.58 1.33 14.43
C GLU A 10 -4.35 2.14 13.40
N ASN A 11 -4.44 3.47 13.61
CA ASN A 11 -5.00 4.39 12.62
C ASN A 11 -3.92 4.75 11.59
N VAL A 12 -4.25 4.62 10.32
CA VAL A 12 -3.38 4.88 9.19
C VAL A 12 -4.12 5.76 8.19
N ILE A 13 -3.41 6.73 7.59
CA ILE A 13 -3.92 7.50 6.46
C ILE A 13 -3.16 7.15 5.18
N ASP A 14 -3.74 7.47 4.03
CA ASP A 14 -2.99 7.43 2.79
C ASP A 14 -3.12 8.74 2.02
N VAL A 15 -2.02 9.12 1.32
CA VAL A 15 -1.87 10.42 0.69
C VAL A 15 -1.19 10.35 -0.67
N SER A 16 -1.55 11.31 -1.51
CA SER A 16 -0.95 11.54 -2.82
C SER A 16 -0.82 13.04 -3.10
N TYR A 17 -0.47 13.40 -4.32
CA TYR A 17 -0.38 14.81 -4.74
C TYR A 17 -1.66 15.63 -4.50
N CYS A 18 -2.81 14.97 -4.42
CA CYS A 18 -4.09 15.62 -4.18
C CYS A 18 -4.25 16.13 -2.74
N ASN A 19 -3.52 15.57 -1.79
CA ASN A 19 -3.67 15.85 -0.37
C ASN A 19 -2.69 16.93 0.10
N SER A 20 -3.14 17.72 1.08
CA SER A 20 -2.30 18.69 1.81
C SER A 20 -2.64 18.59 3.31
N PRO A 21 -2.16 17.55 3.99
CA PRO A 21 -2.49 17.31 5.38
C PRO A 21 -1.97 18.40 6.32
N ASP A 22 -2.75 18.76 7.34
CA ASP A 22 -2.19 19.32 8.57
C ASP A 22 -1.55 18.18 9.38
N TRP A 23 -0.26 17.98 9.19
CA TRP A 23 0.49 16.88 9.79
C TRP A 23 0.48 16.90 11.32
N SER A 24 0.40 18.10 11.92
CA SER A 24 0.27 18.24 13.38
C SER A 24 -1.10 17.73 13.85
N ALA A 25 -2.17 18.07 13.14
CA ALA A 25 -3.52 17.59 13.45
C ALA A 25 -3.61 16.06 13.22
N VAL A 26 -3.04 15.55 12.12
CA VAL A 26 -2.94 14.11 11.84
C VAL A 26 -2.27 13.38 13.00
N LYS A 27 -1.12 13.86 13.48
CA LYS A 27 -0.41 13.22 14.59
C LYS A 27 -1.19 13.29 15.89
N LYS A 28 -1.78 14.45 16.21
CA LYS A 28 -2.58 14.65 17.43
C LYS A 28 -3.84 13.79 17.48
N SER A 29 -4.40 13.40 16.33
CA SER A 29 -5.57 12.52 16.25
C SER A 29 -5.26 11.04 16.48
N GLY A 30 -4.00 10.69 16.76
CA GLY A 30 -3.59 9.31 17.06
C GLY A 30 -3.27 8.47 15.83
N VAL A 31 -3.08 9.09 14.66
CA VAL A 31 -2.57 8.39 13.47
C VAL A 31 -1.13 7.95 13.73
N SER A 32 -0.85 6.67 13.49
CA SER A 32 0.45 6.04 13.71
C SER A 32 1.30 5.91 12.45
N ALA A 33 0.65 5.83 11.27
CA ALA A 33 1.32 5.62 10.01
C ALA A 33 0.65 6.35 8.84
N VAL A 34 1.42 6.54 7.76
CA VAL A 34 0.94 7.07 6.49
C VAL A 34 1.45 6.20 5.33
N ILE A 35 0.57 5.92 4.36
CA ILE A 35 0.91 5.25 3.11
C ILE A 35 0.96 6.30 2.00
N ILE A 36 2.12 6.46 1.37
CA ILE A 36 2.41 7.59 0.46
C ILE A 36 2.52 7.07 -0.98
N ARG A 37 1.85 7.71 -1.92
CA ARG A 37 1.97 7.34 -3.33
C ARG A 37 3.36 7.62 -3.87
N ALA A 38 4.06 6.56 -4.36
CA ALA A 38 5.34 6.73 -5.04
C ALA A 38 5.19 7.34 -6.43
N GLY A 39 4.14 6.96 -7.14
CA GLY A 39 3.89 7.38 -8.50
C GLY A 39 3.22 6.28 -9.33
N TYR A 40 3.35 6.39 -10.63
CA TYR A 40 2.75 5.48 -11.61
C TYR A 40 3.50 5.52 -12.96
N TYR A 41 3.31 4.49 -13.78
CA TYR A 41 3.82 4.46 -15.14
C TYR A 41 2.78 5.00 -16.12
N SER A 42 3.15 5.92 -16.99
CA SER A 42 2.24 6.49 -17.99
C SER A 42 2.98 6.90 -19.25
N ASN A 43 2.40 6.55 -20.41
CA ASN A 43 2.93 6.90 -21.73
C ASN A 43 4.41 6.53 -21.94
N GLY A 44 4.82 5.35 -21.46
CA GLY A 44 6.19 4.89 -21.59
C GLY A 44 7.16 5.40 -20.53
N PHE A 45 6.71 6.22 -19.56
CA PHE A 45 7.56 6.85 -18.57
C PHE A 45 7.02 6.67 -17.15
N TRP A 46 7.94 6.54 -16.20
CA TRP A 46 7.63 6.65 -14.79
C TRP A 46 7.35 8.11 -14.41
N LYS A 47 6.29 8.31 -13.65
CA LYS A 47 5.95 9.60 -13.06
C LYS A 47 5.94 9.47 -11.55
N THR A 48 6.97 10.00 -10.90
CA THR A 48 6.98 10.13 -9.43
C THR A 48 5.89 11.10 -9.01
N ASP A 49 5.16 10.77 -7.94
CA ASP A 49 4.16 11.67 -7.37
C ASP A 49 4.83 13.00 -6.95
N THR A 50 4.24 14.11 -7.33
CA THR A 50 4.85 15.44 -7.15
C THR A 50 5.06 15.82 -5.70
N LYS A 51 4.26 15.27 -4.76
CA LYS A 51 4.41 15.49 -3.31
C LYS A 51 5.08 14.32 -2.57
N PHE A 52 5.55 13.28 -3.27
CA PHE A 52 6.13 12.09 -2.64
C PHE A 52 7.21 12.44 -1.61
N HIS A 53 8.20 13.23 -2.00
CA HIS A 53 9.31 13.60 -1.14
C HIS A 53 8.90 14.55 0.00
N GLU A 54 7.93 15.43 -0.26
CA GLU A 54 7.37 16.34 0.74
C GLU A 54 6.64 15.54 1.82
N HIS A 55 5.74 14.63 1.42
CA HIS A 55 4.99 13.79 2.35
C HIS A 55 5.91 12.92 3.21
N ILE A 56 6.95 12.31 2.62
CA ILE A 56 7.92 11.52 3.41
C ILE A 56 8.64 12.40 4.44
N LYS A 57 9.13 13.59 4.06
CA LYS A 57 9.81 14.50 4.99
C LYS A 57 8.90 14.90 6.14
N ASN A 58 7.66 15.25 5.86
CA ASN A 58 6.67 15.60 6.88
C ASN A 58 6.32 14.42 7.79
N ALA A 59 6.15 13.22 7.23
CA ALA A 59 5.90 12.02 8.02
C ALA A 59 7.05 11.72 9.00
N ILE A 60 8.29 11.84 8.55
CA ILE A 60 9.49 11.70 9.39
C ILE A 60 9.50 12.76 10.50
N LEU A 61 9.27 14.03 10.16
CA LEU A 61 9.26 15.14 11.11
C LEU A 61 8.24 14.95 12.23
N HIS A 62 7.07 14.37 11.91
CA HIS A 62 6.01 14.12 12.88
C HIS A 62 6.07 12.73 13.53
N GLY A 63 7.12 11.95 13.27
CA GLY A 63 7.32 10.62 13.86
C GLY A 63 6.22 9.62 13.49
N LEU A 64 5.76 9.66 12.23
CA LEU A 64 4.83 8.68 11.67
C LEU A 64 5.61 7.52 11.04
N ASN A 65 5.07 6.32 11.15
CA ASN A 65 5.53 5.18 10.35
C ASN A 65 5.15 5.41 8.89
N ILE A 66 5.95 4.86 7.96
CA ILE A 66 5.81 5.13 6.54
C ILE A 66 5.67 3.84 5.75
N GLY A 67 4.59 3.74 4.97
CA GLY A 67 4.42 2.81 3.88
C GLY A 67 4.32 3.54 2.54
N ILE A 68 4.32 2.77 1.48
CA ILE A 68 4.30 3.30 0.11
C ILE A 68 3.20 2.60 -0.68
N TYR A 69 2.61 3.26 -1.66
CA TYR A 69 1.84 2.58 -2.69
C TYR A 69 2.25 3.03 -4.10
N CYS A 70 2.09 2.13 -5.04
CA CYS A 70 2.27 2.37 -6.46
C CYS A 70 0.94 2.14 -7.17
N TYR A 71 0.45 3.16 -7.87
CA TYR A 71 -0.72 3.01 -8.73
C TYR A 71 -0.32 2.22 -9.98
N ILE A 72 -0.72 0.95 -10.05
CA ILE A 72 -0.29 0.01 -11.09
C ILE A 72 -0.92 0.37 -12.44
N MET A 73 -0.06 0.54 -13.44
CA MET A 73 -0.47 0.84 -14.81
C MET A 73 0.12 -0.14 -15.84
N SER A 74 0.79 -1.18 -15.40
CA SER A 74 1.41 -2.20 -16.25
C SER A 74 0.39 -3.02 -17.04
N ASP A 75 0.68 -3.29 -18.30
CA ASP A 75 -0.09 -4.21 -19.16
C ASP A 75 0.54 -5.60 -19.25
N THR A 76 1.80 -5.73 -18.82
CA THR A 76 2.56 -6.98 -18.85
C THR A 76 3.28 -7.25 -17.55
N VAL A 77 3.71 -8.49 -17.36
CA VAL A 77 4.52 -8.93 -16.21
C VAL A 77 5.86 -8.19 -16.15
N GLU A 78 6.48 -7.97 -17.31
CA GLU A 78 7.76 -7.26 -17.43
C GLU A 78 7.63 -5.78 -17.04
N GLN A 79 6.56 -5.12 -17.48
CA GLN A 79 6.27 -3.75 -17.09
C GLN A 79 6.03 -3.65 -15.58
N ALA A 80 5.34 -4.61 -14.96
CA ALA A 80 5.14 -4.64 -13.52
C ALA A 80 6.47 -4.74 -12.74
N ARG A 81 7.43 -5.53 -13.24
CA ARG A 81 8.77 -5.57 -12.66
C ARG A 81 9.52 -4.23 -12.81
N LEU A 82 9.35 -3.56 -13.95
CA LEU A 82 9.92 -2.22 -14.15
C LEU A 82 9.29 -1.19 -13.21
N GLU A 83 7.96 -1.19 -13.06
CA GLU A 83 7.28 -0.32 -12.07
C GLU A 83 7.83 -0.55 -10.68
N ALA A 84 7.98 -1.80 -10.25
CA ALA A 84 8.57 -2.12 -8.94
C ALA A 84 9.99 -1.57 -8.78
N ARG A 85 10.84 -1.69 -9.82
CA ARG A 85 12.21 -1.15 -9.80
C ARG A 85 12.24 0.38 -9.72
N TYR A 86 11.30 1.06 -10.39
CA TYR A 86 11.17 2.52 -10.26
C TYR A 86 10.78 2.90 -8.84
N VAL A 87 9.82 2.19 -8.23
CA VAL A 87 9.46 2.40 -6.82
C VAL A 87 10.64 2.18 -5.90
N LEU A 88 11.38 1.08 -6.07
CA LEU A 88 12.58 0.79 -5.29
C LEU A 88 13.64 1.91 -5.42
N ASN A 89 13.82 2.44 -6.62
CA ASN A 89 14.78 3.52 -6.87
C ASN A 89 14.39 4.83 -6.16
N VAL A 90 13.12 5.26 -6.22
CA VAL A 90 12.69 6.49 -5.52
C VAL A 90 12.66 6.33 -4.01
N CYS A 91 12.42 5.10 -3.51
CA CYS A 91 12.43 4.79 -2.10
C CYS A 91 13.83 4.60 -1.49
N LYS A 92 14.86 4.41 -2.31
CA LYS A 92 16.21 4.00 -1.88
C LYS A 92 16.80 4.87 -0.76
N GLN A 93 16.64 6.19 -0.85
CA GLN A 93 17.17 7.12 0.15
C GLN A 93 16.39 7.09 1.48
N TYR A 94 15.23 6.47 1.52
CA TYR A 94 14.33 6.42 2.68
C TYR A 94 14.23 5.03 3.31
N ILE A 95 15.11 4.09 2.96
CA ILE A 95 15.08 2.70 3.47
C ILE A 95 14.91 2.63 5.00
N PRO A 96 15.64 3.42 5.81
CA PRO A 96 15.52 3.35 7.27
C PRO A 96 14.13 3.77 7.79
N ASN A 97 13.45 4.65 7.06
CA ASN A 97 12.19 5.27 7.49
C ASN A 97 10.96 4.51 7.00
N ILE A 98 11.04 3.80 5.86
CA ILE A 98 9.93 3.02 5.31
C ILE A 98 9.86 1.69 6.06
N ASN A 99 8.90 1.57 6.98
CA ASN A 99 8.74 0.42 7.87
C ASN A 99 7.34 -0.23 7.79
N TYR A 100 6.51 0.23 6.87
CA TYR A 100 5.28 -0.40 6.40
C TYR A 100 5.51 -0.95 4.98
N PRO A 101 4.59 -1.79 4.45
CA PRO A 101 4.75 -2.39 3.13
C PRO A 101 4.79 -1.37 1.99
N ILE A 102 5.30 -1.84 0.84
CA ILE A 102 5.04 -1.23 -0.47
C ILE A 102 3.88 -1.98 -1.11
N PHE A 103 2.76 -1.27 -1.31
CA PHE A 103 1.53 -1.84 -1.84
C PHE A 103 1.42 -1.65 -3.36
N ALA A 104 1.05 -2.71 -4.06
CA ALA A 104 0.57 -2.65 -5.43
C ALA A 104 -0.91 -2.25 -5.42
N ASP A 105 -1.25 -1.10 -5.97
CA ASP A 105 -2.59 -0.57 -6.07
C ASP A 105 -3.10 -0.74 -7.51
N MET A 106 -3.91 -1.79 -7.74
CA MET A 106 -4.49 -2.11 -9.05
C MET A 106 -6.00 -1.86 -9.03
N GLU A 107 -6.42 -0.68 -9.47
CA GLU A 107 -7.84 -0.31 -9.48
C GLU A 107 -8.32 0.36 -10.79
N HIS A 108 -7.42 0.60 -11.74
CA HIS A 108 -7.77 1.24 -13.00
C HIS A 108 -8.74 0.38 -13.83
N ASN A 109 -9.75 1.02 -14.46
CA ASN A 109 -10.81 0.37 -15.23
C ASN A 109 -10.31 -0.58 -16.34
N LYS A 110 -9.10 -0.37 -16.89
CA LYS A 110 -8.52 -1.26 -17.90
C LYS A 110 -8.33 -2.71 -17.43
N TYR A 111 -8.30 -2.92 -16.11
CA TYR A 111 -8.19 -4.25 -15.50
C TYR A 111 -9.55 -4.87 -15.18
N CYS A 112 -10.65 -4.13 -15.34
CA CYS A 112 -12.02 -4.59 -15.07
C CYS A 112 -12.56 -5.47 -16.19
N ASP A 113 -11.77 -6.46 -16.62
CA ASP A 113 -12.11 -7.48 -17.59
C ASP A 113 -11.82 -8.86 -16.98
N LYS A 114 -12.88 -9.67 -16.82
CA LYS A 114 -12.78 -11.02 -16.24
C LYS A 114 -11.87 -11.95 -17.04
N SER A 115 -11.73 -11.74 -18.34
CA SER A 115 -10.80 -12.51 -19.19
C SER A 115 -9.33 -12.25 -18.85
N LYS A 116 -9.02 -11.07 -18.27
CA LYS A 116 -7.67 -10.68 -17.84
C LYS A 116 -7.32 -11.12 -16.42
N ARG A 117 -8.24 -11.81 -15.71
CA ARG A 117 -8.07 -12.20 -14.32
C ARG A 117 -6.72 -12.84 -14.01
N GLU A 118 -6.29 -13.77 -14.85
CA GLU A 118 -5.01 -14.47 -14.67
C GLU A 118 -3.82 -13.53 -14.95
N LEU A 119 -3.91 -12.69 -15.97
CA LEU A 119 -2.87 -11.71 -16.29
C LEU A 119 -2.73 -10.67 -15.18
N ASN A 120 -3.83 -10.10 -14.69
CA ASN A 120 -3.84 -9.16 -13.57
C ASN A 120 -3.16 -9.77 -12.33
N THR A 121 -3.47 -11.03 -12.03
CA THR A 121 -2.85 -11.77 -10.94
C THR A 121 -1.34 -11.90 -11.11
N LYS A 122 -0.88 -12.24 -12.33
CA LYS A 122 0.55 -12.34 -12.64
C LYS A 122 1.26 -10.99 -12.54
N ILE A 123 0.63 -9.90 -12.98
CA ILE A 123 1.14 -8.53 -12.86
C ILE A 123 1.38 -8.18 -11.38
N LEU A 124 0.36 -8.35 -10.51
CA LEU A 124 0.48 -8.10 -9.08
C LEU A 124 1.59 -8.94 -8.43
N ARG A 125 1.65 -10.22 -8.73
CA ARG A 125 2.70 -11.11 -8.22
C ARG A 125 4.10 -10.70 -8.68
N ALA A 126 4.24 -10.26 -9.93
CA ALA A 126 5.52 -9.82 -10.48
C ALA A 126 6.02 -8.55 -9.77
N PHE A 127 5.13 -7.57 -9.57
CA PHE A 127 5.45 -6.37 -8.81
C PHE A 127 5.88 -6.71 -7.38
N CYS A 128 5.04 -7.42 -6.64
CA CYS A 128 5.31 -7.76 -5.24
C CYS A 128 6.59 -8.59 -5.08
N SER A 129 6.81 -9.59 -5.93
CA SER A 129 8.01 -10.41 -5.91
C SER A 129 9.29 -9.60 -6.17
N GLU A 130 9.23 -8.59 -7.07
CA GLU A 130 10.38 -7.71 -7.33
C GLU A 130 10.67 -6.79 -6.13
N ILE A 131 9.63 -6.27 -5.46
CA ILE A 131 9.78 -5.50 -4.21
C ILE A 131 10.49 -6.33 -3.14
N GLU A 132 10.00 -7.55 -2.86
CA GLU A 132 10.56 -8.42 -1.80
C GLU A 132 11.95 -8.94 -2.12
N ARG A 133 12.25 -9.19 -3.41
CA ARG A 133 13.61 -9.60 -3.84
C ARG A 133 14.69 -8.58 -3.45
N SER A 134 14.32 -7.32 -3.24
CA SER A 134 15.25 -6.29 -2.75
C SER A 134 15.82 -6.61 -1.35
N GLY A 135 15.15 -7.46 -0.56
CA GLY A 135 15.48 -7.74 0.84
C GLY A 135 15.28 -6.55 1.78
N LYS A 136 14.65 -5.47 1.30
CA LYS A 136 14.51 -4.21 2.06
C LYS A 136 13.06 -3.91 2.46
N TYR A 137 12.10 -4.38 1.69
CA TYR A 137 10.70 -4.02 1.85
C TYR A 137 9.78 -5.23 1.78
N ILE A 138 8.76 -5.23 2.60
CA ILE A 138 7.64 -6.16 2.52
C ILE A 138 6.70 -5.66 1.43
N ALA A 139 6.15 -6.58 0.62
CA ALA A 139 5.13 -6.24 -0.36
C ALA A 139 3.71 -6.45 0.19
N GLY A 140 2.78 -5.67 -0.34
CA GLY A 140 1.35 -5.82 -0.12
C GLY A 140 0.55 -5.52 -1.38
N ILE A 141 -0.74 -5.79 -1.32
CA ILE A 141 -1.66 -5.56 -2.42
C ILE A 141 -2.87 -4.80 -1.87
N TYR A 142 -3.13 -3.62 -2.45
CA TYR A 142 -4.38 -2.89 -2.24
C TYR A 142 -5.40 -3.34 -3.26
N LEU A 143 -6.63 -3.58 -2.80
CA LEU A 143 -7.74 -4.03 -3.64
C LEU A 143 -9.09 -3.76 -2.98
N ASN A 144 -10.11 -3.59 -3.81
CA ASN A 144 -11.50 -3.50 -3.38
C ASN A 144 -12.25 -4.84 -3.59
N PRO A 145 -13.49 -4.99 -3.08
CA PRO A 145 -14.27 -6.23 -3.22
C PRO A 145 -14.49 -6.70 -4.65
N ALA A 146 -14.65 -5.78 -5.62
CA ALA A 146 -14.87 -6.13 -7.03
C ALA A 146 -13.61 -6.77 -7.63
N PHE A 147 -12.44 -6.19 -7.39
CA PHE A 147 -11.16 -6.76 -7.83
C PHE A 147 -10.92 -8.11 -7.17
N ARG A 148 -11.10 -8.21 -5.86
CA ARG A 148 -10.96 -9.45 -5.10
C ARG A 148 -11.79 -10.60 -5.68
N SER A 149 -13.04 -10.30 -6.06
CA SER A 149 -14.01 -11.33 -6.47
C SER A 149 -13.91 -11.69 -7.95
N SER A 150 -13.65 -10.68 -8.82
CA SER A 150 -13.85 -10.81 -10.26
C SER A 150 -12.59 -10.71 -11.11
N TYR A 151 -11.64 -9.85 -10.74
CA TYR A 151 -10.58 -9.41 -11.66
C TYR A 151 -9.20 -9.94 -11.32
N ILE A 152 -9.06 -10.64 -10.18
CA ILE A 152 -7.82 -11.32 -9.76
C ILE A 152 -8.13 -12.71 -9.19
N ASN A 153 -7.15 -13.60 -9.22
CA ASN A 153 -7.23 -14.88 -8.52
C ASN A 153 -6.76 -14.69 -7.07
N TYR A 154 -7.67 -14.20 -6.21
CA TYR A 154 -7.38 -13.85 -4.83
C TYR A 154 -6.78 -15.01 -4.02
N SER A 155 -7.28 -16.24 -4.21
CA SER A 155 -6.78 -17.43 -3.51
C SER A 155 -5.30 -17.73 -3.78
N SER A 156 -4.77 -17.30 -4.93
CA SER A 156 -3.38 -17.52 -5.30
C SER A 156 -2.42 -16.42 -4.79
N ILE A 157 -2.94 -15.29 -4.31
CA ILE A 157 -2.12 -14.17 -3.81
C ILE A 157 -2.18 -14.01 -2.30
N LYS A 158 -3.35 -14.20 -1.69
CA LYS A 158 -3.58 -13.95 -0.26
C LYS A 158 -2.66 -14.72 0.70
N PRO A 159 -2.15 -15.94 0.40
CA PRO A 159 -1.25 -16.65 1.30
C PRO A 159 0.17 -16.06 1.33
N TYR A 160 0.52 -15.22 0.36
CA TYR A 160 1.89 -14.75 0.15
C TYR A 160 2.09 -13.27 0.45
N TYR A 161 1.03 -12.46 0.29
CA TYR A 161 1.14 -11.00 0.38
C TYR A 161 0.17 -10.41 1.39
N ASN A 162 0.56 -9.29 1.97
CA ASN A 162 -0.28 -8.50 2.86
C ASN A 162 -1.43 -7.87 2.08
N ILE A 163 -2.64 -7.95 2.58
CA ILE A 163 -3.82 -7.43 1.91
C ILE A 163 -4.29 -6.14 2.59
N TRP A 164 -4.33 -5.07 1.84
CA TRP A 164 -4.97 -3.82 2.19
C TRP A 164 -6.30 -3.73 1.45
N LEU A 165 -7.39 -3.99 2.17
CA LEU A 165 -8.74 -4.00 1.62
C LEU A 165 -9.34 -2.59 1.65
N ALA A 166 -9.80 -2.08 0.51
CA ALA A 166 -10.65 -0.90 0.44
C ALA A 166 -12.12 -1.30 0.34
N HIS A 167 -12.87 -1.00 1.37
CA HIS A 167 -14.33 -1.17 1.36
C HIS A 167 -14.97 -0.16 2.30
N TRP A 168 -15.45 0.91 1.73
CA TRP A 168 -16.04 2.03 2.46
C TRP A 168 -17.44 1.66 2.93
N THR A 169 -17.60 1.51 4.22
CA THR A 169 -18.84 1.05 4.86
C THR A 169 -18.86 1.43 6.33
N ASP A 170 -20.05 1.72 6.86
CA ASP A 170 -20.27 2.12 8.25
C ASP A 170 -20.04 1.00 9.27
N ARG A 171 -19.89 -0.23 8.81
CA ARG A 171 -19.66 -1.41 9.65
C ARG A 171 -18.39 -2.13 9.20
N LYS A 172 -17.82 -2.93 10.09
CA LYS A 172 -16.69 -3.80 9.73
C LYS A 172 -17.02 -4.59 8.45
N SER A 173 -16.16 -4.46 7.44
CA SER A 173 -16.36 -5.09 6.15
C SER A 173 -16.47 -6.62 6.26
N ALA A 174 -17.47 -7.20 5.60
CA ALA A 174 -17.61 -8.66 5.49
C ALA A 174 -16.52 -9.32 4.63
N TYR A 175 -15.73 -8.53 3.89
CA TYR A 175 -14.61 -9.00 3.09
C TYR A 175 -13.30 -9.09 3.87
N ILE A 176 -13.27 -8.68 5.14
CA ILE A 176 -12.10 -8.86 6.00
C ILE A 176 -11.95 -10.35 6.32
N ASP A 177 -10.79 -10.91 6.00
CA ASP A 177 -10.41 -12.28 6.32
C ASP A 177 -9.06 -12.31 7.07
N ASP A 178 -8.56 -13.50 7.42
CA ASP A 178 -7.32 -13.70 8.19
C ASP A 178 -6.05 -13.19 7.46
N ASN A 179 -6.15 -12.85 6.17
CA ASN A 179 -5.05 -12.30 5.38
C ASN A 179 -5.18 -10.77 5.20
N THR A 180 -6.29 -10.17 5.63
CA THR A 180 -6.49 -8.73 5.60
C THR A 180 -5.69 -8.09 6.72
N THR A 181 -4.62 -7.42 6.35
CA THR A 181 -3.70 -6.77 7.29
C THR A 181 -4.03 -5.29 7.50
N MET A 182 -4.76 -4.71 6.57
CA MET A 182 -5.20 -3.32 6.63
C MET A 182 -6.57 -3.15 5.94
N TRP A 183 -7.41 -2.25 6.46
CA TRP A 183 -8.73 -1.95 5.90
C TRP A 183 -8.95 -0.44 5.79
N GLN A 184 -9.04 0.06 4.55
CA GLN A 184 -9.47 1.43 4.25
C GLN A 184 -11.00 1.46 4.33
N TYR A 185 -11.50 2.17 5.33
CA TYR A 185 -12.92 2.20 5.66
C TYR A 185 -13.66 3.42 5.12
N GLY A 186 -12.94 4.43 4.66
CA GLY A 186 -13.47 5.71 4.19
C GLY A 186 -12.48 6.84 4.39
N THR A 187 -12.98 8.04 4.64
CA THR A 187 -12.19 9.21 5.01
C THR A 187 -12.35 9.58 6.48
N ALA A 188 -11.42 10.38 7.00
CA ALA A 188 -11.56 11.08 8.26
C ALA A 188 -11.11 12.52 8.12
N ASN A 189 -11.67 13.40 8.95
CA ASN A 189 -11.37 14.82 8.92
C ASN A 189 -10.21 15.15 9.87
N TYR A 190 -9.19 15.80 9.32
CA TYR A 190 -8.00 16.25 10.07
C TYR A 190 -7.86 17.76 9.90
N ASN A 191 -8.47 18.51 10.84
CA ASN A 191 -8.49 19.97 10.83
C ASN A 191 -9.03 20.57 9.52
N GLY A 192 -10.20 20.07 9.07
CA GLY A 192 -10.87 20.54 7.84
C GLY A 192 -10.40 19.85 6.55
N VAL A 193 -9.44 18.94 6.61
CA VAL A 193 -8.96 18.19 5.45
C VAL A 193 -9.43 16.74 5.55
N GLU A 194 -10.22 16.29 4.57
CA GLU A 194 -10.63 14.89 4.43
C GLU A 194 -9.49 14.07 3.81
N ILE A 195 -9.12 12.97 4.48
CA ILE A 195 -8.04 12.09 4.05
C ILE A 195 -8.48 10.63 4.19
N ASP A 196 -8.16 9.81 3.21
CA ASP A 196 -8.43 8.38 3.21
C ASP A 196 -7.80 7.73 4.44
N SER A 197 -8.62 6.92 5.14
CA SER A 197 -8.28 6.43 6.46
C SER A 197 -8.52 4.93 6.59
N SER A 198 -7.60 4.28 7.28
CA SER A 198 -7.53 2.84 7.41
C SER A 198 -7.29 2.41 8.86
N TYR A 199 -7.72 1.17 9.16
CA TYR A 199 -7.25 0.42 10.33
C TYR A 199 -6.17 -0.57 9.90
N CYS A 200 -5.03 -0.57 10.60
CA CYS A 200 -3.97 -1.57 10.45
C CYS A 200 -4.01 -2.56 11.62
N TYR A 201 -3.99 -3.85 11.30
CA TYR A 201 -4.11 -4.94 12.27
C TYR A 201 -2.77 -5.61 12.59
N VAL A 202 -1.66 -5.14 12.01
CA VAL A 202 -0.34 -5.79 12.07
C VAL A 202 0.72 -4.81 12.54
N ASP A 203 1.62 -5.25 13.42
CA ASP A 203 2.82 -4.50 13.82
C ASP A 203 3.87 -4.55 12.70
N TYR A 204 3.69 -3.71 11.70
CA TYR A 204 4.59 -3.64 10.55
C TYR A 204 6.01 -3.18 10.88
N PRO A 205 6.27 -2.22 11.79
CA PRO A 205 7.64 -1.87 12.17
C PRO A 205 8.45 -3.07 12.66
N ASN A 206 7.88 -3.92 13.51
CA ASN A 206 8.54 -5.13 13.96
C ASN A 206 8.66 -6.17 12.84
N LEU A 207 7.62 -6.36 12.03
CA LEU A 207 7.64 -7.29 10.92
C LEU A 207 8.71 -6.92 9.88
N THR A 208 8.81 -5.64 9.51
CA THR A 208 9.83 -5.12 8.58
C THR A 208 11.25 -5.29 9.12
N LYS A 209 11.44 -5.05 10.44
CA LYS A 209 12.73 -5.29 11.10
C LYS A 209 13.15 -6.76 11.05
N MET A 210 12.20 -7.67 11.25
CA MET A 210 12.45 -9.12 11.15
C MET A 210 12.75 -9.52 9.71
N PHE A 211 11.99 -9.03 8.74
CA PHE A 211 12.19 -9.28 7.32
C PHE A 211 13.60 -8.89 6.86
N ARG A 212 14.08 -7.70 7.26
CA ARG A 212 15.41 -7.19 6.91
C ARG A 212 16.57 -7.94 7.55
N ARG A 213 16.33 -8.69 8.64
CA ARG A 213 17.36 -9.50 9.33
C ARG A 213 17.48 -10.91 8.78
N GLY A 214 16.45 -11.41 8.13
CA GLY A 214 16.37 -12.77 7.59
C GLY A 214 16.69 -12.89 6.10
N GLY A 215 16.98 -11.75 5.42
CA GLY A 215 17.32 -11.69 4.00
C GLY A 215 18.81 -11.57 3.75
#